data_a517af41ac4de06c8b8d6335be4dc143
#
_entry.id   a517af41ac4de06c8b8d6335be4dc143
#
_cell.length_a   1.000
_cell.length_b   1.000
_cell.length_c   1.000
_cell.angle_alpha   90.00
_cell.angle_beta   90.00
_cell.angle_gamma   90.00
#
_symmetry.space_group_name_H-M   'P 1'
#
loop_
_entity.id
_entity.type
_entity.pdbx_description
1 polymer ?
#
loop_
_entity_poly.entity_id
_entity_poly.type
_entity_poly.pdbx_seq_one_letter_code
_entity_poly.pdbx_strand_id
1 'polypeptide(L)'
;MKFTFSESAIEYILKEINKFDENTYDIIIDYADGNSPYNENISSCHCQVYDKYRVLIVSKNDINIKWNKYDKQVESNLGFVYFSSYYEMMFDKNNVFDYKNFTLNLKSEAGIIADQVQLIVKL
;
A
#
# COMPACT_ATOMS: atom_id res chain seq x y z
N MET A 1 -1.47 -6.32 -14.67
CA MET A 1 -1.73 -6.26 -13.22
C MET A 1 -2.62 -5.08 -12.90
N LYS A 2 -3.54 -5.27 -11.99
CA LYS A 2 -4.53 -4.26 -11.65
C LYS A 2 -4.70 -4.18 -10.14
N PHE A 3 -4.82 -2.96 -9.63
CA PHE A 3 -5.12 -2.72 -8.21
C PHE A 3 -6.42 -1.94 -8.10
N THR A 4 -7.27 -2.38 -7.18
CA THR A 4 -8.55 -1.73 -6.90
C THR A 4 -8.70 -1.62 -5.39
N PHE A 5 -9.23 -0.49 -4.93
CA PHE A 5 -9.57 -0.30 -3.52
C PHE A 5 -11.09 -0.37 -3.40
N SER A 6 -11.57 -1.16 -2.46
CA SER A 6 -13.00 -1.22 -2.21
C SER A 6 -13.47 0.09 -1.59
N GLU A 7 -14.77 0.31 -1.59
CA GLU A 7 -15.36 1.52 -1.00
C GLU A 7 -14.96 1.65 0.47
N SER A 8 -15.00 0.55 1.23
CA SER A 8 -14.62 0.59 2.63
C SER A 8 -13.12 0.86 2.83
N ALA A 9 -12.28 0.36 1.93
CA ALA A 9 -10.85 0.65 1.97
C ALA A 9 -10.59 2.12 1.68
N ILE A 10 -11.28 2.69 0.70
CA ILE A 10 -11.16 4.11 0.37
C ILE A 10 -11.58 4.97 1.56
N GLU A 11 -12.70 4.66 2.19
CA GLU A 11 -13.17 5.40 3.36
C GLU A 11 -12.14 5.36 4.49
N TYR A 12 -11.56 4.19 4.74
CA TYR A 12 -10.55 4.04 5.77
C TYR A 12 -9.32 4.89 5.48
N ILE A 13 -8.81 4.83 4.26
CA ILE A 13 -7.62 5.60 3.87
C ILE A 13 -7.89 7.10 3.98
N LEU A 14 -9.02 7.57 3.47
CA LEU A 14 -9.37 8.98 3.53
C LEU A 14 -9.53 9.47 4.97
N LYS A 15 -10.03 8.63 5.85
CA LYS A 15 -10.17 8.96 7.27
C LYS A 15 -8.81 9.13 7.93
N GLU A 16 -7.83 8.31 7.57
CA GLU A 16 -6.49 8.36 8.16
C GLU A 16 -5.68 9.56 7.68
N ILE A 17 -5.96 10.07 6.50
CA ILE A 17 -5.20 11.18 5.92
C ILE A 17 -6.05 12.44 5.71
N ASN A 18 -7.27 12.46 6.26
CA ASN A 18 -8.25 13.52 6.07
C ASN A 18 -8.77 13.59 4.64
N LYS A 19 -7.90 13.74 3.68
CA LYS A 19 -8.27 13.86 2.28
C LYS A 19 -7.10 13.46 1.42
N PHE A 20 -7.31 12.49 0.54
CA PHE A 20 -6.29 12.13 -0.42
C PHE A 20 -6.30 13.09 -1.60
N ASP A 21 -5.13 13.60 -1.93
CA ASP A 21 -4.93 14.46 -3.08
C ASP A 21 -3.83 13.87 -3.95
N GLU A 22 -4.19 13.34 -5.10
CA GLU A 22 -3.24 12.71 -6.02
C GLU A 22 -2.20 13.69 -6.57
N ASN A 23 -2.43 15.00 -6.43
CA ASN A 23 -1.45 16.01 -6.81
C ASN A 23 -0.39 16.23 -5.73
N THR A 24 -0.63 15.75 -4.53
CA THR A 24 0.25 15.97 -3.37
C THR A 24 0.87 14.68 -2.87
N TYR A 25 0.16 13.58 -3.00
CA TYR A 25 0.57 12.29 -2.43
C TYR A 25 0.73 11.24 -3.51
N ASP A 26 1.57 10.26 -3.23
CA ASP A 26 1.65 9.04 -4.03
C ASP A 26 1.28 7.84 -3.16
N ILE A 27 0.77 6.81 -3.82
CA ILE A 27 0.43 5.54 -3.17
C ILE A 27 1.49 4.52 -3.59
N ILE A 28 2.09 3.86 -2.61
CA ILE A 28 3.05 2.79 -2.86
C ILE A 28 2.49 1.51 -2.28
N ILE A 29 2.49 0.46 -3.07
CA ILE A 29 2.15 -0.89 -2.61
C ILE A 29 3.48 -1.58 -2.36
N ASP A 30 3.79 -1.82 -1.10
CA ASP A 30 5.09 -2.29 -0.68
C ASP A 30 5.01 -3.71 -0.14
N TYR A 31 6.05 -4.48 -0.42
CA TYR A 31 6.27 -5.77 0.19
C TYR A 31 7.45 -5.59 1.15
N ALA A 32 7.19 -5.67 2.44
CA ALA A 32 8.15 -5.30 3.46
C ALA A 32 9.28 -6.33 3.55
N ASP A 33 10.41 -6.01 2.94
CA ASP A 33 11.65 -6.75 3.12
C ASP A 33 12.56 -5.90 4.00
N GLY A 34 13.71 -6.29 4.31
CA GLY A 34 14.62 -5.52 5.15
C GLY A 34 15.19 -4.26 4.47
N ASN A 35 14.93 -4.08 3.18
CA ASN A 35 15.54 -3.02 2.38
C ASN A 35 14.59 -1.92 1.96
N SER A 36 13.36 -1.94 2.40
CA SER A 36 12.42 -0.89 2.05
C SER A 36 12.85 0.44 2.66
N PRO A 37 12.84 1.55 1.89
CA PRO A 37 13.20 2.86 2.42
C PRO A 37 12.24 3.37 3.49
N TYR A 38 11.09 2.72 3.64
CA TYR A 38 10.07 3.12 4.61
C TYR A 38 9.97 2.15 5.79
N ASN A 39 11.02 1.37 6.06
CA ASN A 39 11.04 0.45 7.20
C ASN A 39 11.34 1.13 8.54
N GLU A 40 11.93 2.28 8.52
CA GLU A 40 12.22 3.02 9.74
C GLU A 40 10.94 3.39 10.47
N ASN A 41 10.99 3.47 11.76
CA ASN A 41 9.85 3.91 12.57
C ASN A 41 8.64 3.02 12.55
N ILE A 42 8.81 1.80 12.13
CA ILE A 42 7.79 0.82 12.43
C ILE A 42 7.89 0.65 13.91
N SER A 43 6.92 1.16 14.55
CA SER A 43 6.92 1.32 15.98
C SER A 43 7.27 0.04 16.71
N SER A 44 7.86 0.19 17.84
CA SER A 44 8.27 -0.93 18.66
C SER A 44 7.16 -1.50 19.53
N CYS A 45 6.03 -0.86 19.61
CA CYS A 45 4.97 -1.36 20.48
C CYS A 45 3.94 -2.11 19.67
N HIS A 46 3.96 -3.44 19.76
CA HIS A 46 3.17 -4.18 18.82
C HIS A 46 2.33 -5.23 19.42
N CYS A 47 1.10 -4.84 19.61
CA CYS A 47 0.05 -5.77 19.92
C CYS A 47 -0.54 -6.39 18.66
N GLN A 48 -0.12 -5.92 17.49
CA GLN A 48 -0.67 -6.38 16.23
C GLN A 48 0.44 -6.85 15.29
N VAL A 49 0.22 -8.01 14.69
CA VAL A 49 1.14 -8.58 13.72
C VAL A 49 0.60 -8.29 12.33
N TYR A 50 1.44 -7.71 11.48
CA TYR A 50 1.09 -7.44 10.09
C TYR A 50 1.76 -8.42 9.15
N ASP A 51 1.10 -8.69 8.04
CA ASP A 51 1.71 -9.39 6.92
C ASP A 51 2.75 -8.48 6.27
N LYS A 52 3.48 -9.01 5.31
CA LYS A 52 4.54 -8.24 4.66
C LYS A 52 4.02 -7.19 3.67
N TYR A 53 2.76 -7.29 3.26
CA TYR A 53 2.17 -6.33 2.35
C TYR A 53 1.73 -5.09 3.10
N ARG A 54 1.98 -3.94 2.50
CA ARG A 54 1.54 -2.69 3.12
C ARG A 54 1.25 -1.63 2.07
N VAL A 55 0.41 -0.67 2.44
CA VAL A 55 0.07 0.49 1.63
C VAL A 55 0.73 1.70 2.26
N LEU A 56 1.52 2.42 1.47
CA LEU A 56 2.19 3.63 1.93
C LEU A 56 1.58 4.82 1.22
N ILE A 57 1.22 5.84 1.98
CA ILE A 57 0.81 7.13 1.44
C ILE A 57 1.93 8.10 1.74
N VAL A 58 2.60 8.58 0.69
CA VAL A 58 3.81 9.38 0.85
C VAL A 58 3.69 10.69 0.09
N SER A 59 4.45 11.67 0.54
CA SER A 59 4.53 12.95 -0.15
C SER A 59 5.26 12.80 -1.49
N LYS A 60 4.83 13.51 -2.50
CA LYS A 60 5.53 13.54 -3.79
C LYS A 60 6.96 14.07 -3.68
N ASN A 61 7.28 14.73 -2.59
CA ASN A 61 8.63 15.24 -2.37
C ASN A 61 9.65 14.14 -2.10
N ASP A 62 9.22 12.92 -1.84
CA ASP A 62 10.10 11.78 -1.61
C ASP A 62 10.53 11.07 -2.89
N ILE A 63 10.48 11.76 -4.00
CA ILE A 63 10.66 11.19 -5.33
C ILE A 63 11.96 10.40 -5.49
N ASN A 64 13.06 10.88 -4.92
CA ASN A 64 14.36 10.23 -5.08
C ASN A 64 14.41 8.85 -4.41
N ILE A 65 13.70 8.69 -3.34
CA ILE A 65 13.64 7.42 -2.62
C ILE A 65 12.73 6.44 -3.35
N LYS A 66 11.57 6.93 -3.79
CA LYS A 66 10.56 6.08 -4.44
C LYS A 66 11.08 5.47 -5.73
N TRP A 67 11.66 6.27 -6.59
CA TRP A 67 11.96 5.84 -7.95
C TRP A 67 13.12 4.86 -8.05
N ASN A 68 13.94 4.77 -7.03
CA ASN A 68 15.02 3.78 -7.01
C ASN A 68 14.51 2.38 -6.69
N LYS A 69 13.39 2.28 -6.00
CA LYS A 69 12.86 0.98 -5.56
C LYS A 69 11.52 0.65 -6.19
N TYR A 70 10.63 1.61 -6.29
CA TYR A 70 9.26 1.40 -6.75
C TYR A 70 9.16 1.84 -8.20
N ASP A 71 9.70 1.03 -9.06
CA ASP A 71 9.96 1.33 -10.47
C ASP A 71 8.79 1.04 -11.40
N LYS A 72 7.72 0.43 -10.89
CA LYS A 72 6.53 0.13 -11.67
C LYS A 72 5.38 1.02 -11.25
N GLN A 73 4.53 1.34 -12.21
CA GLN A 73 3.40 2.21 -12.00
C GLN A 73 2.19 1.62 -12.71
N VAL A 74 1.06 1.60 -12.01
CA VAL A 74 -0.19 1.14 -12.60
C VAL A 74 -1.34 2.00 -12.07
N GLU A 75 -2.35 2.19 -12.90
CA GLU A 75 -3.49 2.99 -12.52
C GLU A 75 -4.44 2.21 -11.61
N SER A 76 -5.01 2.90 -10.62
CA SER A 76 -6.03 2.35 -9.74
C SER A 76 -7.20 3.32 -9.62
N ASN A 77 -8.23 2.93 -8.88
CA ASN A 77 -9.36 3.82 -8.66
C ASN A 77 -9.09 4.92 -7.60
N LEU A 78 -7.87 4.98 -7.07
CA LEU A 78 -7.40 6.09 -6.25
C LEU A 78 -6.26 6.86 -6.91
N GLY A 79 -6.03 6.63 -8.22
CA GLY A 79 -4.92 7.21 -8.94
C GLY A 79 -3.83 6.18 -9.17
N PHE A 80 -2.65 6.65 -9.54
CA PHE A 80 -1.53 5.75 -9.80
C PHE A 80 -0.98 5.16 -8.51
N VAL A 81 -0.64 3.88 -8.58
CA VAL A 81 0.08 3.21 -7.50
C VAL A 81 1.43 2.75 -8.02
N TYR A 82 2.42 2.75 -7.15
CA TYR A 82 3.78 2.38 -7.48
C TYR A 82 4.16 1.12 -6.71
N PHE A 83 4.93 0.25 -7.34
CA PHE A 83 5.40 -0.96 -6.68
C PHE A 83 6.74 -1.40 -7.29
N SER A 84 7.41 -2.31 -6.59
CA SER A 84 8.71 -2.81 -7.06
C SER A 84 8.52 -3.96 -8.04
N SER A 85 9.17 -3.87 -9.20
CA SER A 85 9.18 -4.97 -10.17
C SER A 85 9.79 -6.24 -9.58
N TYR A 86 10.67 -6.09 -8.59
CA TYR A 86 11.29 -7.22 -7.92
C TYR A 86 10.25 -8.09 -7.20
N TYR A 87 9.17 -7.48 -6.72
CA TYR A 87 8.11 -8.21 -6.01
C TYR A 87 6.83 -8.37 -6.82
N GLU A 88 6.89 -8.15 -8.13
CA GLU A 88 5.71 -8.25 -8.97
C GLU A 88 5.02 -9.61 -8.85
N MET A 89 5.81 -10.68 -8.72
CA MET A 89 5.29 -12.03 -8.57
C MET A 89 4.52 -12.28 -7.27
N MET A 90 4.62 -11.36 -6.31
CA MET A 90 3.90 -11.47 -5.04
C MET A 90 2.45 -10.99 -5.15
N PHE A 91 2.06 -10.51 -6.32
CA PHE A 91 0.71 -10.02 -6.59
C PHE A 91 0.07 -10.87 -7.68
N ASP A 92 -1.25 -10.79 -7.76
CA ASP A 92 -2.01 -11.49 -8.77
C ASP A 92 -2.33 -10.55 -9.94
N LYS A 93 -3.10 -11.04 -10.89
CA LYS A 93 -3.54 -10.24 -12.02
C LYS A 93 -4.49 -9.13 -11.59
N ASN A 94 -5.44 -9.46 -10.72
CA ASN A 94 -6.40 -8.51 -10.16
C ASN A 94 -6.28 -8.52 -8.64
N ASN A 95 -5.91 -7.40 -8.08
CA ASN A 95 -5.64 -7.26 -6.65
C ASN A 95 -6.61 -6.25 -6.06
N VAL A 96 -7.31 -6.63 -4.99
CA VAL A 96 -8.28 -5.77 -4.33
C VAL A 96 -7.89 -5.56 -2.88
N PHE A 97 -7.73 -4.30 -2.50
CA PHE A 97 -7.61 -3.93 -1.10
C PHE A 97 -9.00 -3.67 -0.54
N ASP A 98 -9.31 -4.33 0.55
CA ASP A 98 -10.58 -4.20 1.24
C ASP A 98 -10.34 -3.90 2.71
N TYR A 99 -11.34 -3.34 3.39
CA TYR A 99 -11.24 -3.05 4.80
C TYR A 99 -12.37 -3.76 5.52
N LYS A 100 -12.01 -4.65 6.43
CA LYS A 100 -12.98 -5.47 7.15
C LYS A 100 -12.43 -5.85 8.50
N ASN A 101 -13.28 -5.84 9.52
CA ASN A 101 -12.87 -6.19 10.88
C ASN A 101 -11.69 -5.36 11.38
N PHE A 102 -11.73 -4.06 11.06
CA PHE A 102 -10.73 -3.07 11.49
C PHE A 102 -9.35 -3.27 10.87
N THR A 103 -9.24 -4.01 9.78
CA THR A 103 -7.97 -4.19 9.08
C THR A 103 -8.14 -4.09 7.58
N LEU A 104 -7.07 -3.63 6.91
CA LEU A 104 -6.99 -3.78 5.46
C LEU A 104 -6.57 -5.21 5.15
N ASN A 105 -7.12 -5.75 4.08
CA ASN A 105 -6.67 -7.00 3.53
C ASN A 105 -6.44 -6.85 2.03
N LEU A 106 -5.69 -7.79 1.47
CA LEU A 106 -5.41 -7.86 0.05
C LEU A 106 -5.91 -9.20 -0.45
N LYS A 107 -6.73 -9.17 -1.47
CA LYS A 107 -7.30 -10.39 -2.05
C LYS A 107 -7.28 -10.34 -3.56
N SER A 108 -7.43 -11.51 -4.17
CA SER A 108 -7.55 -11.67 -5.61
C SER A 108 -8.66 -12.67 -5.91
N GLU A 109 -8.82 -13.02 -7.17
CA GLU A 109 -9.79 -14.04 -7.56
C GLU A 109 -9.45 -15.40 -6.94
N ALA A 110 -8.19 -15.64 -6.64
CA ALA A 110 -7.76 -16.90 -6.02
C ALA A 110 -7.99 -16.95 -4.50
N GLY A 111 -8.34 -15.83 -3.88
CA GLY A 111 -8.60 -15.75 -2.45
C GLY A 111 -7.79 -14.67 -1.76
N ILE A 112 -7.64 -14.82 -0.45
CA ILE A 112 -6.90 -13.86 0.38
C ILE A 112 -5.41 -14.01 0.14
N ILE A 113 -4.76 -12.89 -0.19
CA ILE A 113 -3.30 -12.83 -0.32
C ILE A 113 -2.69 -12.43 1.04
N ALA A 114 -3.29 -11.45 1.70
CA ALA A 114 -2.82 -10.99 3.01
C ALA A 114 -3.99 -10.49 3.85
N ASP A 115 -4.08 -10.94 5.10
CA ASP A 115 -5.16 -10.57 6.02
C ASP A 115 -4.91 -9.25 6.73
N GLN A 116 -3.65 -8.92 6.99
CA GLN A 116 -3.28 -7.81 7.86
C GLN A 116 -2.34 -6.89 7.10
N VAL A 117 -2.89 -6.08 6.22
CA VAL A 117 -2.11 -5.11 5.45
C VAL A 117 -1.99 -3.83 6.27
N GLN A 118 -0.77 -3.39 6.48
CA GLN A 118 -0.51 -2.16 7.23
C GLN A 118 -0.66 -0.94 6.32
N LEU A 119 -1.30 0.10 6.85
CA LEU A 119 -1.32 1.41 6.21
C LEU A 119 -0.33 2.31 6.92
N ILE A 120 0.61 2.87 6.18
CA ILE A 120 1.60 3.79 6.71
C ILE A 120 1.47 5.11 5.97
N VAL A 121 1.32 6.19 6.73
CA VAL A 121 1.20 7.53 6.17
C VAL A 121 2.46 8.31 6.51
N LYS A 122 3.19 8.74 5.48
CA LYS A 122 4.43 9.50 5.60
C LYS A 122 4.27 10.81 4.84
N LEU A 123 3.80 11.82 5.51
CA LEU A 123 3.53 13.12 4.86
C LEU A 123 4.52 14.21 5.26
#